data_0fb2446257bb34ce4d213f889d728fdf
#
_entry.id   0fb2446257bb34ce4d213f889d728fdf
#
_cell.length_a   1.000
_cell.length_b   1.000
_cell.length_c   1.000
_cell.angle_alpha   90.00
_cell.angle_beta   90.00
_cell.angle_gamma   90.00
#
_symmetry.space_group_name_H-M   'P 1'
#
loop_
_entity.id
_entity.type
_entity.pdbx_description
1 polymer ?
#
loop_
_entity_poly.entity_id
_entity_poly.type
_entity_poly.pdbx_seq_one_letter_code
_entity_poly.pdbx_strand_id
1 'polypeptide(L)'
;MILFGPPGAGKGTHGPKIEDQLTIPQLSTGDMLRAAVAAKTEVGLKAAAVMKAGGLVSDDIVVGIIRDRIKEADCRFGFILDGFPRTLVQARALDKMLAEEGACVTKVIELQVPDEVLEERICGRWIHKKSGRSYHVKFAPPKSMKLGADGKPVPESMKDDETGESLMQRPDDTATALVKRLKGYHGETVPILDHYRPNGIVREVNANQGMGGVWKEVEASLGR
;
A
#
# COMPACT_ATOMS: atom_id res chain seq x y z
N MET A 1 -6.47 -8.55 8.45
CA MET A 1 -5.03 -8.33 8.74
C MET A 1 -4.56 -6.98 8.20
N ILE A 2 -3.43 -6.47 8.69
CA ILE A 2 -2.84 -5.21 8.24
C ILE A 2 -1.49 -5.49 7.57
N LEU A 3 -1.26 -4.93 6.38
CA LEU A 3 0.03 -4.90 5.72
C LEU A 3 0.67 -3.54 5.97
N PHE A 4 1.72 -3.53 6.81
CA PHE A 4 2.34 -2.35 7.36
C PHE A 4 3.72 -2.10 6.73
N GLY A 5 4.14 -0.85 6.66
CA GLY A 5 5.46 -0.49 6.14
C GLY A 5 5.46 0.87 5.43
N PRO A 6 6.65 1.48 5.25
CA PRO A 6 6.79 2.79 4.63
C PRO A 6 6.35 2.79 3.15
N PRO A 7 6.17 3.97 2.54
CA PRO A 7 6.05 4.08 1.09
C PRO A 7 7.24 3.41 0.40
N GLY A 8 6.98 2.56 -0.60
CA GLY A 8 8.06 1.82 -1.28
C GLY A 8 8.49 0.49 -0.62
N ALA A 9 7.91 0.11 0.53
CA ALA A 9 8.24 -1.15 1.21
C ALA A 9 7.86 -2.43 0.45
N GLY A 10 7.00 -2.34 -0.58
CA GLY A 10 6.57 -3.51 -1.37
C GLY A 10 5.18 -4.03 -1.02
N LYS A 11 4.37 -3.28 -0.28
CA LYS A 11 2.99 -3.67 0.06
C LYS A 11 2.15 -4.02 -1.17
N GLY A 12 2.18 -3.18 -2.20
CA GLY A 12 1.47 -3.43 -3.47
C GLY A 12 2.06 -4.56 -4.33
N THR A 13 3.25 -5.08 -3.99
CA THR A 13 3.86 -6.24 -4.64
C THR A 13 3.44 -7.54 -3.96
N HIS A 14 3.37 -7.53 -2.64
CA HIS A 14 3.08 -8.73 -1.84
C HIS A 14 1.61 -8.86 -1.45
N GLY A 15 0.88 -7.75 -1.36
CA GLY A 15 -0.56 -7.75 -1.04
C GLY A 15 -1.39 -8.62 -1.98
N PRO A 16 -1.29 -8.47 -3.32
CA PRO A 16 -2.02 -9.33 -4.26
C PRO A 16 -1.69 -10.82 -4.10
N LYS A 17 -0.44 -11.17 -3.78
CA LYS A 17 -0.06 -12.56 -3.52
C LYS A 17 -0.70 -13.12 -2.24
N ILE A 18 -0.82 -12.28 -1.20
CA ILE A 18 -1.53 -12.67 0.04
C ILE A 18 -3.02 -12.82 -0.25
N GLU A 19 -3.60 -11.91 -1.05
CA GLU A 19 -4.99 -11.96 -1.49
C GLU A 19 -5.29 -13.29 -2.22
N ASP A 20 -4.47 -13.66 -3.20
CA ASP A 20 -4.59 -14.92 -3.94
C ASP A 20 -4.46 -16.14 -3.01
N GLN A 21 -3.49 -16.10 -2.08
CA GLN A 21 -3.22 -17.22 -1.19
C GLN A 21 -4.30 -17.43 -0.11
N LEU A 22 -4.86 -16.34 0.41
CA LEU A 22 -5.87 -16.38 1.47
C LEU A 22 -7.30 -16.26 0.93
N THR A 23 -7.48 -15.91 -0.33
CA THR A 23 -8.78 -15.69 -0.98
C THR A 23 -9.60 -14.62 -0.22
N ILE A 24 -8.94 -13.54 0.20
CA ILE A 24 -9.54 -12.39 0.87
C ILE A 24 -9.09 -11.09 0.19
N PRO A 25 -9.94 -10.07 0.03
CA PRO A 25 -9.60 -8.88 -0.74
C PRO A 25 -8.53 -8.00 -0.06
N GLN A 26 -7.67 -7.38 -0.88
CA GLN A 26 -6.78 -6.31 -0.45
C GLN A 26 -7.49 -4.96 -0.58
N LEU A 27 -7.61 -4.26 0.52
CA LEU A 27 -8.22 -2.93 0.62
C LEU A 27 -7.13 -1.86 0.70
N SER A 28 -6.73 -1.33 -0.44
CA SER A 28 -5.76 -0.22 -0.51
C SER A 28 -6.46 1.13 -0.38
N THR A 29 -6.34 1.77 0.79
CA THR A 29 -6.92 3.12 1.00
C THR A 29 -6.38 4.15 0.03
N GLY A 30 -5.10 4.06 -0.33
CA GLY A 30 -4.51 4.93 -1.32
C GLY A 30 -5.15 4.78 -2.70
N ASP A 31 -5.47 3.56 -3.12
CA ASP A 31 -6.10 3.32 -4.42
C ASP A 31 -7.58 3.71 -4.41
N MET A 32 -8.30 3.46 -3.30
CA MET A 32 -9.67 3.93 -3.13
C MET A 32 -9.77 5.46 -3.19
N LEU A 33 -8.88 6.19 -2.50
CA LEU A 33 -8.81 7.65 -2.56
C LEU A 33 -8.44 8.15 -3.96
N ARG A 34 -7.49 7.51 -4.65
CA ARG A 34 -7.16 7.86 -6.04
C ARG A 34 -8.34 7.63 -7.00
N ALA A 35 -9.09 6.56 -6.82
CA ALA A 35 -10.32 6.33 -7.58
C ALA A 35 -11.36 7.42 -7.32
N ALA A 36 -11.55 7.82 -6.06
CA ALA A 36 -12.45 8.90 -5.69
C ALA A 36 -12.02 10.25 -6.31
N VAL A 37 -10.72 10.55 -6.34
CA VAL A 37 -10.15 11.73 -7.02
C VAL A 37 -10.43 11.69 -8.52
N ALA A 38 -10.19 10.55 -9.16
CA ALA A 38 -10.42 10.38 -10.60
C ALA A 38 -11.91 10.52 -10.97
N ALA A 39 -12.80 10.02 -10.12
CA ALA A 39 -14.25 10.14 -10.26
C ALA A 39 -14.79 11.52 -9.83
N LYS A 40 -13.93 12.42 -9.32
CA LYS A 40 -14.30 13.76 -8.83
C LYS A 40 -15.42 13.74 -7.78
N THR A 41 -15.46 12.72 -6.95
CA THR A 41 -16.41 12.68 -5.83
C THR A 41 -16.09 13.78 -4.81
N GLU A 42 -17.03 14.10 -3.93
CA GLU A 42 -16.80 15.09 -2.85
C GLU A 42 -15.58 14.73 -1.99
N VAL A 43 -15.45 13.46 -1.62
CA VAL A 43 -14.28 12.91 -0.92
C VAL A 43 -13.02 13.05 -1.75
N GLY A 44 -13.07 12.73 -3.04
CA GLY A 44 -11.94 12.86 -3.96
C GLY A 44 -11.46 14.30 -4.09
N LEU A 45 -12.36 15.27 -4.19
CA LEU A 45 -12.02 16.70 -4.27
C LEU A 45 -11.32 17.19 -2.99
N LYS A 46 -11.80 16.76 -1.81
CA LYS A 46 -11.15 17.07 -0.52
C LYS A 46 -9.77 16.40 -0.38
N ALA A 47 -9.61 15.20 -0.89
CA ALA A 47 -8.37 14.43 -0.77
C ALA A 47 -7.28 14.85 -1.77
N ALA A 48 -7.63 15.36 -2.95
CA ALA A 48 -6.71 15.56 -4.08
C ALA A 48 -5.46 16.39 -3.75
N ALA A 49 -5.64 17.56 -3.13
CA ALA A 49 -4.53 18.47 -2.80
C ALA A 49 -3.62 17.87 -1.73
N VAL A 50 -4.19 17.25 -0.70
CA VAL A 50 -3.47 16.63 0.41
C VAL A 50 -2.63 15.45 -0.10
N MET A 51 -3.20 14.59 -0.93
CA MET A 51 -2.51 13.42 -1.51
C MET A 51 -1.36 13.84 -2.42
N LYS A 52 -1.57 14.85 -3.30
CA LYS A 52 -0.53 15.38 -4.18
C LYS A 52 0.67 15.92 -3.38
N ALA A 53 0.41 16.54 -2.23
CA ALA A 53 1.45 17.03 -1.33
C ALA A 53 2.07 15.94 -0.43
N GLY A 54 1.67 14.66 -0.56
CA GLY A 54 2.16 13.55 0.26
C GLY A 54 1.66 13.57 1.72
N GLY A 55 0.60 14.34 2.00
CA GLY A 55 -0.03 14.42 3.33
C GLY A 55 -1.02 13.28 3.59
N LEU A 56 -1.53 13.21 4.83
CA LEU A 56 -2.61 12.32 5.23
C LEU A 56 -3.96 13.02 5.05
N VAL A 57 -4.91 12.29 4.46
CA VAL A 57 -6.31 12.70 4.41
C VAL A 57 -6.91 12.55 5.81
N SER A 58 -7.89 13.39 6.17
CA SER A 58 -8.48 13.40 7.51
C SER A 58 -9.01 12.02 7.93
N ASP A 59 -8.86 11.70 9.20
CA ASP A 59 -9.22 10.40 9.77
C ASP A 59 -10.69 10.04 9.50
N ASP A 60 -11.60 10.99 9.65
CA ASP A 60 -13.04 10.76 9.43
C ASP A 60 -13.37 10.29 8.02
N ILE A 61 -12.70 10.88 7.01
CA ILE A 61 -12.88 10.49 5.61
C ILE A 61 -12.37 9.07 5.39
N VAL A 62 -11.16 8.77 5.86
CA VAL A 62 -10.53 7.46 5.64
C VAL A 62 -11.26 6.36 6.39
N VAL A 63 -11.63 6.61 7.64
CA VAL A 63 -12.42 5.68 8.47
C VAL A 63 -13.79 5.42 7.84
N GLY A 64 -14.45 6.46 7.31
CA GLY A 64 -15.73 6.32 6.60
C GLY A 64 -15.62 5.39 5.39
N ILE A 65 -14.61 5.61 4.53
CA ILE A 65 -14.38 4.77 3.35
C ILE A 65 -14.16 3.29 3.75
N ILE A 66 -13.34 3.04 4.77
CA ILE A 66 -13.07 1.68 5.23
C ILE A 66 -14.32 1.04 5.83
N ARG A 67 -15.09 1.79 6.65
CA ARG A 67 -16.33 1.29 7.25
C ARG A 67 -17.33 0.80 6.20
N ASP A 68 -17.46 1.54 5.11
CA ASP A 68 -18.37 1.13 4.04
C ASP A 68 -17.82 -0.07 3.28
N ARG A 69 -16.53 -0.09 2.97
CA ARG A 69 -15.89 -1.14 2.18
C ARG A 69 -15.86 -2.51 2.88
N ILE A 70 -15.62 -2.56 4.19
CA ILE A 70 -15.55 -3.84 4.93
C ILE A 70 -16.91 -4.55 5.06
N LYS A 71 -18.02 -3.85 4.77
CA LYS A 71 -19.37 -4.43 4.77
C LYS A 71 -19.72 -5.14 3.46
N GLU A 72 -18.89 -5.01 2.42
CA GLU A 72 -19.13 -5.69 1.16
C GLU A 72 -18.95 -7.21 1.29
N ALA A 73 -19.69 -7.97 0.48
CA ALA A 73 -19.80 -9.42 0.60
C ALA A 73 -18.46 -10.16 0.48
N ASP A 74 -17.52 -9.63 -0.28
CA ASP A 74 -16.17 -10.20 -0.44
C ASP A 74 -15.30 -10.10 0.82
N CYS A 75 -15.63 -9.19 1.75
CA CYS A 75 -14.91 -9.00 3.02
C CYS A 75 -15.38 -9.94 4.14
N ARG A 76 -16.43 -10.72 3.93
CA ARG A 76 -17.06 -11.54 4.99
C ARG A 76 -16.13 -12.60 5.62
N PHE A 77 -15.11 -13.04 4.91
CA PHE A 77 -14.13 -14.02 5.41
C PHE A 77 -12.82 -13.38 5.89
N GLY A 78 -12.75 -12.07 5.86
CA GLY A 78 -11.59 -11.28 6.22
C GLY A 78 -11.12 -10.40 5.07
N PHE A 79 -10.11 -9.60 5.34
CA PHE A 79 -9.52 -8.67 4.36
C PHE A 79 -8.11 -8.26 4.78
N ILE A 80 -7.38 -7.70 3.82
CA ILE A 80 -6.04 -7.14 3.99
C ILE A 80 -6.16 -5.62 3.89
N LEU A 81 -5.76 -4.89 4.93
CA LEU A 81 -5.67 -3.43 4.91
C LEU A 81 -4.28 -3.00 4.44
N ASP A 82 -4.21 -2.24 3.36
CA ASP A 82 -2.98 -1.60 2.86
C ASP A 82 -3.11 -0.08 2.94
N GLY A 83 -2.18 0.53 3.69
CA GLY A 83 -2.16 1.96 3.92
C GLY A 83 -3.22 2.47 4.89
N PHE A 84 -3.77 1.62 5.72
CA PHE A 84 -4.66 1.92 6.85
C PHE A 84 -4.47 0.85 7.94
N PRO A 85 -4.48 1.24 9.23
CA PRO A 85 -4.49 2.62 9.75
C PRO A 85 -3.15 3.33 9.53
N ARG A 86 -3.16 4.68 9.53
CA ARG A 86 -1.95 5.52 9.46
C ARG A 86 -1.78 6.42 10.68
N THR A 87 -2.79 6.50 11.52
CA THR A 87 -2.76 7.21 12.80
C THR A 87 -3.30 6.32 13.91
N LEU A 88 -2.94 6.62 15.16
CA LEU A 88 -3.46 5.87 16.30
C LEU A 88 -4.99 6.05 16.45
N VAL A 89 -5.52 7.18 16.05
CA VAL A 89 -6.97 7.44 16.00
C VAL A 89 -7.66 6.48 15.05
N GLN A 90 -7.10 6.31 13.85
CA GLN A 90 -7.59 5.34 12.86
C GLN A 90 -7.51 3.89 13.38
N ALA A 91 -6.41 3.52 14.07
CA ALA A 91 -6.25 2.18 14.62
C ALA A 91 -7.33 1.86 15.66
N ARG A 92 -7.59 2.78 16.58
CA ARG A 92 -8.65 2.64 17.59
C ARG A 92 -10.04 2.59 16.96
N ALA A 93 -10.29 3.39 15.92
CA ALA A 93 -11.55 3.37 15.19
C ALA A 93 -11.78 2.03 14.47
N LEU A 94 -10.71 1.47 13.87
CA LEU A 94 -10.74 0.15 13.25
C LEU A 94 -11.07 -0.93 14.28
N ASP A 95 -10.37 -0.96 15.40
CA ASP A 95 -10.60 -1.98 16.45
C ASP A 95 -12.04 -1.92 16.98
N LYS A 96 -12.57 -0.70 17.18
CA LYS A 96 -13.98 -0.51 17.58
C LYS A 96 -14.95 -1.04 16.53
N MET A 97 -14.75 -0.70 15.25
CA MET A 97 -15.61 -1.18 14.16
C MET A 97 -15.61 -2.70 14.05
N LEU A 98 -14.43 -3.32 14.19
CA LEU A 98 -14.32 -4.78 14.12
C LEU A 98 -14.95 -5.46 15.34
N ALA A 99 -14.78 -4.90 16.54
CA ALA A 99 -15.38 -5.44 17.75
C ALA A 99 -16.91 -5.42 17.71
N GLU A 100 -17.53 -4.41 17.09
CA GLU A 100 -18.98 -4.33 16.87
C GLU A 100 -19.51 -5.48 16.01
N GLU A 101 -18.65 -6.03 15.12
CA GLU A 101 -18.95 -7.19 14.25
C GLU A 101 -18.41 -8.52 14.83
N GLY A 102 -17.95 -8.55 16.08
CA GLY A 102 -17.36 -9.72 16.71
C GLY A 102 -16.02 -10.17 16.11
N ALA A 103 -15.32 -9.26 15.46
CA ALA A 103 -14.04 -9.48 14.78
C ALA A 103 -12.90 -8.66 15.41
N CYS A 104 -11.67 -8.95 15.03
CA CYS A 104 -10.50 -8.20 15.47
C CYS A 104 -9.38 -8.23 14.41
N VAL A 105 -8.38 -7.38 14.58
CA VAL A 105 -7.13 -7.48 13.81
C VAL A 105 -6.37 -8.72 14.28
N THR A 106 -6.23 -9.71 13.41
CA THR A 106 -5.58 -11.00 13.73
C THR A 106 -4.09 -11.00 13.44
N LYS A 107 -3.61 -10.13 12.55
CA LYS A 107 -2.20 -10.08 12.14
C LYS A 107 -1.82 -8.73 11.58
N VAL A 108 -0.62 -8.28 11.91
CA VAL A 108 0.05 -7.11 11.33
C VAL A 108 1.38 -7.58 10.75
N ILE A 109 1.57 -7.49 9.44
CA ILE A 109 2.85 -7.81 8.79
C ILE A 109 3.56 -6.49 8.50
N GLU A 110 4.68 -6.26 9.19
CA GLU A 110 5.53 -5.10 9.03
C GLU A 110 6.65 -5.39 8.02
N LEU A 111 6.60 -4.73 6.87
CA LEU A 111 7.67 -4.78 5.87
C LEU A 111 8.73 -3.73 6.22
N GLN A 112 9.85 -4.17 6.79
CA GLN A 112 10.94 -3.30 7.22
C GLN A 112 11.90 -3.00 6.07
N VAL A 113 12.12 -1.72 5.80
CA VAL A 113 13.03 -1.22 4.76
C VAL A 113 13.73 0.03 5.28
N PRO A 114 15.06 0.16 5.14
CA PRO A 114 15.79 1.39 5.42
C PRO A 114 15.33 2.54 4.50
N ASP A 115 15.24 3.76 5.05
CA ASP A 115 14.75 4.93 4.30
C ASP A 115 15.63 5.26 3.09
N GLU A 116 16.92 4.97 3.15
CA GLU A 116 17.92 5.27 2.10
C GLU A 116 17.61 4.61 0.76
N VAL A 117 16.91 3.45 0.76
CA VAL A 117 16.57 2.72 -0.47
C VAL A 117 15.19 3.07 -1.01
N LEU A 118 14.39 3.83 -0.25
CA LEU A 118 12.99 4.08 -0.59
C LEU A 118 12.82 5.09 -1.73
N GLU A 119 13.76 6.04 -1.88
CA GLU A 119 13.72 7.00 -2.99
C GLU A 119 13.85 6.29 -4.34
N GLU A 120 14.85 5.39 -4.48
CA GLU A 120 15.01 4.60 -5.70
C GLU A 120 13.75 3.77 -5.98
N ARG A 121 13.17 3.15 -4.94
CA ARG A 121 11.97 2.32 -5.09
C ARG A 121 10.72 3.10 -5.49
N ILE A 122 10.56 4.30 -4.98
CA ILE A 122 9.39 5.15 -5.28
C ILE A 122 9.53 5.80 -6.65
N CYS A 123 10.68 6.43 -6.94
CA CYS A 123 10.88 7.14 -8.20
C CYS A 123 10.98 6.20 -9.42
N GLY A 124 11.40 4.95 -9.21
CA GLY A 124 11.46 3.93 -10.26
C GLY A 124 10.17 3.14 -10.47
N ARG A 125 9.12 3.40 -9.70
CA ARG A 125 7.86 2.66 -9.76
C ARG A 125 6.98 3.07 -10.92
N TRP A 126 6.39 2.07 -11.58
CA TRP A 126 5.34 2.21 -12.58
C TRP A 126 4.17 1.29 -12.23
N ILE A 127 2.96 1.69 -12.53
CA ILE A 127 1.76 0.92 -12.21
C ILE A 127 0.80 0.82 -13.39
N HIS A 128 0.11 -0.30 -13.48
CA HIS A 128 -1.05 -0.46 -14.35
C HIS A 128 -2.30 0.07 -13.63
N LYS A 129 -2.93 1.11 -14.20
CA LYS A 129 -4.01 1.86 -13.54
C LYS A 129 -5.21 1.00 -13.16
N LYS A 130 -5.59 0.05 -13.99
CA LYS A 130 -6.81 -0.75 -13.79
C LYS A 130 -6.61 -1.88 -12.80
N SER A 131 -5.51 -2.63 -12.92
CA SER A 131 -5.26 -3.81 -12.06
C SER A 131 -4.44 -3.50 -10.81
N GLY A 132 -3.83 -2.31 -10.72
CA GLY A 132 -2.90 -2.01 -9.63
C GLY A 132 -1.54 -2.70 -9.71
N ARG A 133 -1.29 -3.57 -10.71
CA ARG A 133 0.02 -4.23 -10.87
C ARG A 133 1.15 -3.22 -10.89
N SER A 134 2.19 -3.54 -10.13
CA SER A 134 3.33 -2.66 -9.92
C SER A 134 4.57 -3.21 -10.60
N TYR A 135 5.26 -2.36 -11.32
CA TYR A 135 6.53 -2.59 -11.99
C TYR A 135 7.60 -1.65 -11.44
N HIS A 136 8.85 -1.97 -11.67
CA HIS A 136 9.96 -1.11 -11.29
C HIS A 136 11.06 -1.15 -12.33
N VAL A 137 11.56 -0.01 -12.75
CA VAL A 137 12.57 0.10 -13.83
C VAL A 137 13.82 -0.75 -13.61
N LYS A 138 14.20 -1.01 -12.35
CA LYS A 138 15.39 -1.78 -11.96
C LYS A 138 15.07 -3.17 -11.40
N PHE A 139 14.07 -3.28 -10.51
CA PHE A 139 13.83 -4.49 -9.73
C PHE A 139 12.78 -5.42 -10.34
N ALA A 140 11.86 -4.88 -11.15
CA ALA A 140 10.80 -5.63 -11.82
C ALA A 140 10.38 -4.89 -13.11
N PRO A 141 11.26 -4.78 -14.11
CA PRO A 141 10.92 -4.07 -15.34
C PRO A 141 9.85 -4.83 -16.13
N PRO A 142 8.91 -4.11 -16.77
CA PRO A 142 7.99 -4.77 -17.70
C PRO A 142 8.76 -5.30 -18.91
N LYS A 143 8.31 -6.40 -19.49
CA LYS A 143 8.96 -7.06 -20.64
C LYS A 143 9.12 -6.14 -21.85
N SER A 144 8.23 -5.18 -21.99
CA SER A 144 8.20 -4.20 -23.08
C SER A 144 9.16 -3.03 -22.90
N MET A 145 9.77 -2.86 -21.71
CA MET A 145 10.61 -1.71 -21.38
C MET A 145 11.81 -1.57 -22.36
N LYS A 146 11.96 -0.37 -22.91
CA LYS A 146 13.13 0.04 -23.69
C LYS A 146 13.80 1.23 -22.99
N LEU A 147 15.11 1.30 -23.08
CA LEU A 147 15.87 2.44 -22.59
C LEU A 147 16.18 3.41 -23.74
N GLY A 148 16.04 4.67 -23.47
CA GLY A 148 16.46 5.76 -24.37
C GLY A 148 17.98 5.94 -24.35
N ALA A 149 18.47 6.87 -25.17
CA ALA A 149 19.90 7.22 -25.24
C ALA A 149 20.45 7.79 -23.92
N ASP A 150 19.58 8.33 -23.08
CA ASP A 150 19.90 8.85 -21.74
C ASP A 150 19.86 7.78 -20.64
N GLY A 151 19.64 6.52 -21.00
CA GLY A 151 19.53 5.40 -20.07
C GLY A 151 18.22 5.35 -19.27
N LYS A 152 17.26 6.23 -19.56
CA LYS A 152 15.96 6.24 -18.91
C LYS A 152 14.93 5.41 -19.66
N PRO A 153 13.90 4.89 -18.98
CA PRO A 153 12.81 4.18 -19.67
C PRO A 153 12.11 5.10 -20.67
N VAL A 154 11.86 4.58 -21.88
CA VAL A 154 11.01 5.24 -22.87
C VAL A 154 9.55 5.06 -22.44
N PRO A 155 8.81 6.13 -22.10
CA PRO A 155 7.46 6.03 -21.50
C PRO A 155 6.48 5.21 -22.33
N GLU A 156 6.53 5.31 -23.66
CA GLU A 156 5.65 4.60 -24.59
C GLU A 156 5.90 3.08 -24.60
N SER A 157 7.09 2.66 -24.14
CA SER A 157 7.46 1.25 -24.01
C SER A 157 7.02 0.64 -22.69
N MET A 158 6.65 1.46 -21.71
CA MET A 158 6.22 1.00 -20.39
C MET A 158 4.78 0.48 -20.44
N LYS A 159 4.62 -0.83 -20.66
CA LYS A 159 3.32 -1.50 -20.83
C LYS A 159 3.18 -2.64 -19.84
N ASP A 160 1.95 -2.87 -19.41
CA ASP A 160 1.57 -3.99 -18.56
C ASP A 160 1.78 -5.33 -19.28
N ASP A 161 2.44 -6.27 -18.63
CA ASP A 161 2.84 -7.55 -19.23
C ASP A 161 1.66 -8.47 -19.57
N GLU A 162 0.50 -8.26 -18.94
CA GLU A 162 -0.67 -9.09 -19.14
C GLU A 162 -1.66 -8.48 -20.15
N THR A 163 -1.88 -7.17 -20.07
CA THR A 163 -2.89 -6.50 -20.90
C THR A 163 -2.29 -5.72 -22.07
N GLY A 164 -1.00 -5.39 -22.04
CA GLY A 164 -0.34 -4.52 -23.01
C GLY A 164 -0.74 -3.04 -22.87
N GLU A 165 -1.56 -2.68 -21.90
CA GLU A 165 -1.96 -1.29 -21.65
C GLU A 165 -0.80 -0.49 -21.05
N SER A 166 -0.82 0.83 -21.24
CA SER A 166 0.24 1.72 -20.77
C SER A 166 0.30 1.77 -19.25
N LEU A 167 1.51 1.72 -18.73
CA LEU A 167 1.81 1.98 -17.34
C LEU A 167 1.90 3.49 -17.07
N MET A 168 1.74 3.87 -15.81
CA MET A 168 1.88 5.26 -15.37
C MET A 168 2.66 5.35 -14.06
N GLN A 169 3.27 6.49 -13.83
CA GLN A 169 3.79 6.86 -12.52
C GLN A 169 2.73 7.62 -11.72
N ARG A 170 2.67 7.40 -10.41
CA ARG A 170 1.76 8.15 -9.54
C ARG A 170 2.24 9.59 -9.38
N PRO A 171 1.36 10.59 -9.29
CA PRO A 171 1.76 11.99 -9.10
C PRO A 171 2.55 12.25 -7.80
N ASP A 172 2.38 11.37 -6.80
CA ASP A 172 3.05 11.43 -5.51
C ASP A 172 4.32 10.53 -5.43
N ASP A 173 4.75 9.92 -6.54
CA ASP A 173 5.98 9.12 -6.63
C ASP A 173 7.18 10.00 -6.99
N THR A 174 7.45 11.00 -6.15
CA THR A 174 8.56 11.94 -6.27
C THR A 174 9.39 11.97 -4.99
N ALA A 175 10.68 12.31 -5.10
CA ALA A 175 11.57 12.45 -3.95
C ALA A 175 11.01 13.45 -2.91
N THR A 176 10.49 14.59 -3.38
CA THR A 176 9.92 15.62 -2.50
C THR A 176 8.69 15.14 -1.72
N ALA A 177 7.76 14.44 -2.40
CA ALA A 177 6.59 13.88 -1.73
C ALA A 177 6.97 12.75 -0.77
N LEU A 178 8.01 11.96 -1.11
CA LEU A 178 8.51 10.88 -0.27
C LEU A 178 9.01 11.40 1.09
N VAL A 179 9.81 12.47 1.13
CA VAL A 179 10.30 13.05 2.39
C VAL A 179 9.14 13.36 3.35
N LYS A 180 8.08 13.98 2.85
CA LYS A 180 6.90 14.30 3.66
C LYS A 180 6.16 13.03 4.10
N ARG A 181 6.04 12.04 3.22
CA ARG A 181 5.39 10.74 3.52
C ARG A 181 6.15 9.95 4.58
N LEU A 182 7.49 9.95 4.54
CA LEU A 182 8.33 9.30 5.55
C LEU A 182 8.22 10.00 6.90
N LYS A 183 8.23 11.34 6.92
CA LYS A 183 8.00 12.08 8.16
C LYS A 183 6.67 11.70 8.82
N GLY A 184 5.59 11.64 8.06
CA GLY A 184 4.28 11.19 8.56
C GLY A 184 4.28 9.71 8.98
N TYR A 185 4.96 8.85 8.21
CA TYR A 185 5.08 7.44 8.55
C TYR A 185 5.77 7.23 9.89
N HIS A 186 6.94 7.84 10.11
CA HIS A 186 7.69 7.69 11.37
C HIS A 186 6.98 8.37 12.54
N GLY A 187 6.38 9.55 12.33
CA GLY A 187 5.76 10.33 13.41
C GLY A 187 4.39 9.82 13.84
N GLU A 188 3.58 9.35 12.89
CA GLU A 188 2.16 9.03 13.15
C GLU A 188 1.82 7.56 12.95
N THR A 189 2.52 6.87 12.02
CA THR A 189 2.16 5.51 11.63
C THR A 189 2.95 4.47 12.41
N VAL A 190 4.26 4.63 12.61
CA VAL A 190 5.08 3.69 13.39
C VAL A 190 4.54 3.48 14.81
N PRO A 191 4.05 4.51 15.54
CA PRO A 191 3.45 4.32 16.87
C PRO A 191 2.27 3.35 16.93
N ILE A 192 1.63 3.05 15.80
CA ILE A 192 0.55 2.05 15.72
C ILE A 192 1.06 0.64 16.03
N LEU A 193 2.31 0.33 15.70
CA LEU A 193 2.91 -0.96 16.03
C LEU A 193 2.90 -1.22 17.53
N ASP A 194 3.15 -0.18 18.35
CA ASP A 194 3.11 -0.30 19.82
C ASP A 194 1.69 -0.56 20.34
N HIS A 195 0.67 -0.13 19.59
CA HIS A 195 -0.72 -0.45 19.89
C HIS A 195 -1.05 -1.95 19.67
N TYR A 196 -0.45 -2.58 18.65
CA TYR A 196 -0.71 -3.99 18.31
C TYR A 196 0.30 -4.99 18.87
N ARG A 197 1.52 -4.58 19.21
CA ARG A 197 2.57 -5.46 19.80
C ARG A 197 2.14 -6.22 21.07
N PRO A 198 1.43 -5.60 22.02
CA PRO A 198 0.97 -6.31 23.22
C PRO A 198 0.08 -7.53 22.93
N ASN A 199 -0.62 -7.51 21.80
CA ASN A 199 -1.49 -8.61 21.37
C ASN A 199 -0.72 -9.78 20.72
N GLY A 200 0.61 -9.67 20.54
CA GLY A 200 1.45 -10.69 19.92
C GLY A 200 1.17 -10.96 18.45
N ILE A 201 0.50 -10.02 17.75
CA ILE A 201 0.06 -10.20 16.35
C ILE A 201 0.97 -9.53 15.31
N VAL A 202 1.98 -8.78 15.74
CA VAL A 202 2.95 -8.14 14.84
C VAL A 202 3.99 -9.15 14.39
N ARG A 203 4.24 -9.20 13.09
CA ARG A 203 5.29 -10.01 12.44
C ARG A 203 6.17 -9.09 11.61
N GLU A 204 7.45 -9.07 11.89
CA GLU A 204 8.45 -8.29 11.20
C GLU A 204 9.03 -9.09 10.04
N VAL A 205 9.11 -8.48 8.85
CA VAL A 205 9.62 -9.07 7.62
C VAL A 205 10.71 -8.14 7.07
N ASN A 206 11.90 -8.66 6.84
CA ASN A 206 12.96 -7.89 6.18
C ASN A 206 12.63 -7.71 4.70
N ALA A 207 12.14 -6.54 4.32
CA ALA A 207 11.82 -6.19 2.94
C ALA A 207 13.00 -5.53 2.18
N ASN A 208 14.20 -5.44 2.80
CA ASN A 208 15.42 -4.97 2.13
C ASN A 208 16.22 -6.14 1.54
N GLN A 209 15.56 -6.97 0.74
CA GLN A 209 16.14 -8.12 0.05
C GLN A 209 15.40 -8.39 -1.27
N GLY A 210 15.77 -9.41 -2.00
CA GLY A 210 15.10 -9.80 -3.25
C GLY A 210 13.63 -10.22 -3.01
N MET A 211 12.75 -9.94 -3.96
CA MET A 211 11.29 -10.18 -3.85
C MET A 211 10.93 -11.61 -3.41
N GLY A 212 11.69 -12.62 -3.86
CA GLY A 212 11.47 -14.01 -3.47
C GLY A 212 11.80 -14.28 -2.00
N GLY A 213 12.85 -13.63 -1.46
CA GLY A 213 13.20 -13.70 -0.04
C GLY A 213 12.13 -13.06 0.83
N VAL A 214 11.70 -11.84 0.47
CA VAL A 214 10.58 -11.15 1.16
C VAL A 214 9.33 -12.02 1.17
N TRP A 215 9.00 -12.64 0.02
CA TRP A 215 7.81 -13.48 -0.07
C TRP A 215 7.86 -14.68 0.87
N LYS A 216 9.00 -15.37 0.97
CA LYS A 216 9.19 -16.49 1.91
C LYS A 216 8.94 -16.08 3.37
N GLU A 217 9.44 -14.91 3.78
CA GLU A 217 9.19 -14.40 5.14
C GLU A 217 7.73 -13.99 5.35
N VAL A 218 7.10 -13.41 4.33
CA VAL A 218 5.65 -13.12 4.37
C VAL A 218 4.85 -14.41 4.53
N GLU A 219 5.11 -15.45 3.72
CA GLU A 219 4.44 -16.76 3.83
C GLU A 219 4.63 -17.39 5.21
N ALA A 220 5.86 -17.38 5.73
CA ALA A 220 6.13 -17.86 7.10
C ALA A 220 5.33 -17.08 8.14
N SER A 221 5.18 -15.75 7.95
CA SER A 221 4.38 -14.89 8.81
C SER A 221 2.88 -15.18 8.74
N LEU A 222 2.39 -15.76 7.65
CA LEU A 222 0.99 -16.18 7.52
C LEU A 222 0.67 -17.44 8.34
N GLY A 223 1.68 -18.20 8.77
CA GLY A 223 1.49 -19.36 9.65
C GLY A 223 1.16 -20.63 8.87
N ARG A 224 1.71 -20.76 7.69
CA ARG A 224 1.69 -22.00 6.89
C ARG A 224 3.09 -22.54 6.69
#